data_6b8763061009b07957c40464d07b9c77
#
_entry.id   6b8763061009b07957c40464d07b9c77
#
_cell.length_a   1.000
_cell.length_b   1.000
_cell.length_c   1.000
_cell.angle_alpha   90.00
_cell.angle_beta   90.00
_cell.angle_gamma   90.00
#
_symmetry.space_group_name_H-M   'P 1'
#
loop_
_entity.id
_entity.type
_entity.pdbx_description
1 polymer ?
#
loop_
_entity_poly.entity_id
_entity_poly.type
_entity_poly.pdbx_seq_one_letter_code
_entity_poly.pdbx_strand_id
1 'polypeptide(L)'
;MRYLGSKDSLAYRIVDLLREKGLLQNKYTFCDGFCGMGAVADAVKNTYNKIIINDSLKCASVFTHARLIANGCTFEKLGFDPFCFLNECNEFREGFIYQNYSPGASERMYFSKENAGRIDFFREIIEKWYESDKITNNEFAYLLACLLESVSGISNTAGVYGAFLKHWDKRALKPIIFNRIDSSPGIAKNIEVLNSRIEDIISDIDCDILYLDPPYTQNQYGTQYHLLETLILNDNPILSKITGSRPTTSMRSQWSKNYYAHVLFDKIIAGTKAKYVILSYNNDGFMSKDFIETTMKRYGIENSYICEIIDYKKYNNFKCQGADGHFEYLFFIEKKPRERVVIESPLNYTGSKSKMVGFIKSQLPKDDIDTFVDAFGGGFNVGVNINAKKIIYNDINPFVEGLIRSFYSNPCSYLQYIEKQIKKYNLSPDNKEGFLKLRDKYNSIPVAKRDPRMLYTLILYGFQQQIRFNSNWGFNNPAGSRWFN
;
A
#
# COMPACT_ATOMS: atom_id res chain seq x y z
N MET A 1 12.04 -3.58 17.17
CA MET A 1 12.76 -2.81 16.12
C MET A 1 12.09 -1.45 15.91
N ARG A 2 12.84 -0.38 15.57
CA ARG A 2 12.26 0.91 15.18
C ARG A 2 11.81 0.85 13.73
N TYR A 3 10.51 1.03 13.48
CA TYR A 3 9.92 1.02 12.14
C TYR A 3 8.84 2.10 12.04
N LEU A 4 8.86 2.86 10.94
CA LEU A 4 7.88 3.91 10.71
C LEU A 4 6.49 3.30 10.57
N GLY A 5 5.51 3.85 11.28
CA GLY A 5 4.14 3.38 11.20
C GLY A 5 3.88 2.04 11.90
N SER A 6 4.77 1.57 12.83
CA SER A 6 4.44 0.38 13.64
C SER A 6 3.10 0.53 14.34
N LYS A 7 2.25 -0.51 14.26
CA LYS A 7 0.93 -0.56 14.86
C LYS A 7 0.90 -1.28 16.22
N ASP A 8 2.07 -1.45 16.89
CA ASP A 8 2.13 -2.14 18.19
C ASP A 8 1.17 -1.50 19.23
N SER A 9 1.06 -0.16 19.22
CA SER A 9 0.12 0.56 20.11
C SER A 9 -1.34 0.53 19.64
N LEU A 10 -1.63 0.09 18.42
CA LEU A 10 -2.97 0.08 17.84
C LEU A 10 -3.53 -1.33 17.68
N ALA A 11 -2.66 -2.35 17.69
CA ALA A 11 -3.06 -3.74 17.43
C ALA A 11 -4.17 -4.22 18.37
N TYR A 12 -4.15 -3.80 19.65
CA TYR A 12 -5.20 -4.13 20.60
C TYR A 12 -6.58 -3.62 20.15
N ARG A 13 -6.66 -2.40 19.57
CA ARG A 13 -7.93 -1.84 19.12
C ARG A 13 -8.48 -2.55 17.89
N ILE A 14 -7.58 -3.00 17.00
CA ILE A 14 -7.97 -3.84 15.86
C ILE A 14 -8.54 -5.17 16.33
N VAL A 15 -7.90 -5.80 17.34
CA VAL A 15 -8.41 -7.03 17.95
C VAL A 15 -9.77 -6.80 18.61
N ASP A 16 -9.96 -5.67 19.31
CA ASP A 16 -11.25 -5.32 19.91
C ASP A 16 -12.35 -5.14 18.86
N LEU A 17 -12.08 -4.44 17.77
CA LEU A 17 -13.02 -4.31 16.65
C LEU A 17 -13.39 -5.68 16.07
N LEU A 18 -12.41 -6.57 15.85
CA LEU A 18 -12.65 -7.93 15.39
C LEU A 18 -13.53 -8.71 16.38
N ARG A 19 -13.33 -8.53 17.70
CA ARG A 19 -14.13 -9.14 18.75
C ARG A 19 -15.56 -8.61 18.73
N GLU A 20 -15.77 -7.29 18.67
CA GLU A 20 -17.08 -6.64 18.58
C GLU A 20 -17.88 -7.10 17.36
N LYS A 21 -17.21 -7.41 16.26
CA LYS A 21 -17.82 -7.95 15.04
C LYS A 21 -17.99 -9.47 15.05
N GLY A 22 -17.58 -10.17 16.10
CA GLY A 22 -17.65 -11.64 16.17
C GLY A 22 -16.74 -12.35 15.18
N LEU A 23 -15.65 -11.71 14.77
CA LEU A 23 -14.73 -12.21 13.74
C LEU A 23 -13.51 -12.94 14.31
N LEU A 24 -13.30 -12.98 15.62
CA LEU A 24 -12.24 -13.75 16.27
C LEU A 24 -12.62 -15.24 16.33
N GLN A 25 -12.66 -15.89 15.17
CA GLN A 25 -13.02 -17.30 15.03
C GLN A 25 -12.00 -18.03 14.14
N ASN A 26 -11.61 -19.23 14.54
CA ASN A 26 -10.60 -20.03 13.85
C ASN A 26 -10.97 -20.44 12.41
N LYS A 27 -12.26 -20.43 12.06
CA LYS A 27 -12.76 -20.74 10.72
C LYS A 27 -12.38 -19.71 9.66
N TYR A 28 -12.01 -18.49 10.05
CA TYR A 28 -11.66 -17.43 9.13
C TYR A 28 -10.18 -17.46 8.78
N THR A 29 -9.87 -17.04 7.55
CA THR A 29 -8.53 -16.72 7.07
C THR A 29 -8.30 -15.22 7.18
N PHE A 30 -7.24 -14.83 7.87
CA PHE A 30 -6.84 -13.43 8.05
C PHE A 30 -5.68 -13.09 7.11
N CYS A 31 -5.78 -11.99 6.38
CA CYS A 31 -4.71 -11.46 5.53
C CYS A 31 -4.26 -10.09 6.04
N ASP A 32 -2.97 -9.95 6.34
CA ASP A 32 -2.30 -8.68 6.60
C ASP A 32 -1.60 -8.23 5.31
N GLY A 33 -2.22 -7.31 4.58
CA GLY A 33 -1.79 -6.93 3.23
C GLY A 33 -0.56 -6.03 3.18
N PHE A 34 -0.21 -5.37 4.29
CA PHE A 34 0.98 -4.53 4.49
C PHE A 34 1.58 -4.84 5.86
N CYS A 35 2.12 -6.04 6.02
CA CYS A 35 2.40 -6.58 7.34
C CYS A 35 3.52 -5.83 8.11
N GLY A 36 4.40 -5.10 7.42
CA GLY A 36 5.48 -4.35 8.06
C GLY A 36 6.26 -5.22 9.06
N MET A 37 6.25 -4.82 10.34
CA MET A 37 6.91 -5.58 11.41
C MET A 37 5.96 -6.53 12.17
N GLY A 38 4.77 -6.79 11.62
CA GLY A 38 3.89 -7.86 12.07
C GLY A 38 3.10 -7.60 13.34
N ALA A 39 2.90 -6.36 13.75
CA ALA A 39 2.20 -6.04 15.00
C ALA A 39 0.77 -6.61 15.04
N VAL A 40 0.02 -6.46 13.95
CA VAL A 40 -1.37 -6.92 13.86
C VAL A 40 -1.43 -8.43 13.64
N ALA A 41 -0.64 -8.97 12.71
CA ALA A 41 -0.58 -10.41 12.47
C ALA A 41 -0.18 -11.18 13.74
N ASP A 42 0.80 -10.68 14.52
CA ASP A 42 1.22 -11.28 15.79
C ASP A 42 0.12 -11.25 16.87
N ALA A 43 -0.64 -10.14 16.94
CA ALA A 43 -1.74 -10.01 17.90
C ALA A 43 -2.89 -11.00 17.65
N VAL A 44 -3.09 -11.43 16.40
CA VAL A 44 -4.18 -12.36 16.02
C VAL A 44 -3.72 -13.80 15.76
N LYS A 45 -2.41 -14.10 15.87
CA LYS A 45 -1.82 -15.38 15.40
C LYS A 45 -2.42 -16.64 16.02
N ASN A 46 -2.92 -16.56 17.25
CA ASN A 46 -3.53 -17.70 17.93
C ASN A 46 -5.02 -17.89 17.60
N THR A 47 -5.62 -16.94 16.88
CA THR A 47 -7.07 -16.94 16.63
C THR A 47 -7.43 -17.70 15.36
N TYR A 48 -6.68 -17.51 14.30
CA TYR A 48 -7.03 -17.98 12.96
C TYR A 48 -6.26 -19.26 12.60
N ASN A 49 -6.92 -20.17 11.87
CA ASN A 49 -6.24 -21.37 11.35
C ASN A 49 -5.25 -21.06 10.25
N LYS A 50 -5.50 -20.00 9.47
CA LYS A 50 -4.62 -19.54 8.41
C LYS A 50 -4.42 -18.04 8.50
N ILE A 51 -3.16 -17.62 8.41
CA ILE A 51 -2.74 -16.22 8.32
C ILE A 51 -1.94 -16.03 7.04
N ILE A 52 -2.32 -15.08 6.22
CA ILE A 52 -1.59 -14.64 5.04
C ILE A 52 -0.93 -13.32 5.40
N ILE A 53 0.37 -13.21 5.19
CA ILE A 53 1.12 -11.97 5.38
C ILE A 53 1.73 -11.56 4.06
N ASN A 54 1.67 -10.27 3.75
CA ASN A 54 2.28 -9.70 2.56
C ASN A 54 2.97 -8.37 2.86
N ASP A 55 4.12 -8.17 2.28
CA ASP A 55 4.77 -6.86 2.16
C ASP A 55 5.60 -6.82 0.88
N SER A 56 5.78 -5.64 0.32
CA SER A 56 6.65 -5.46 -0.85
C SER A 56 8.14 -5.53 -0.51
N LEU A 57 8.51 -5.36 0.76
CA LEU A 57 9.87 -5.49 1.27
C LEU A 57 10.08 -6.88 1.89
N LYS A 58 11.14 -7.55 1.45
CA LYS A 58 11.48 -8.89 1.96
C LYS A 58 11.81 -8.86 3.45
N CYS A 59 12.51 -7.83 3.92
CA CYS A 59 12.85 -7.68 5.33
C CYS A 59 11.59 -7.60 6.22
N ALA A 60 10.52 -6.97 5.75
CA ALA A 60 9.25 -6.89 6.47
C ALA A 60 8.55 -8.26 6.51
N SER A 61 8.41 -8.96 5.38
CA SER A 61 7.79 -10.29 5.34
C SER A 61 8.54 -11.30 6.22
N VAL A 62 9.89 -11.29 6.18
CA VAL A 62 10.73 -12.16 7.00
C VAL A 62 10.57 -11.86 8.48
N PHE A 63 10.57 -10.58 8.86
CA PHE A 63 10.41 -10.18 10.26
C PHE A 63 9.02 -10.56 10.81
N THR A 64 7.98 -10.31 10.03
CA THR A 64 6.62 -10.69 10.42
C THR A 64 6.47 -12.20 10.53
N HIS A 65 6.97 -12.96 9.55
CA HIS A 65 6.98 -14.43 9.63
C HIS A 65 7.66 -14.91 10.90
N ALA A 66 8.84 -14.36 11.21
CA ALA A 66 9.59 -14.70 12.42
C ALA A 66 8.79 -14.47 13.71
N ARG A 67 8.05 -13.36 13.82
CA ARG A 67 7.16 -13.11 14.99
C ARG A 67 6.08 -14.17 15.12
N LEU A 68 5.53 -14.66 14.01
CA LEU A 68 4.45 -15.66 14.03
C LEU A 68 4.94 -17.04 14.49
N ILE A 69 6.21 -17.36 14.26
CA ILE A 69 6.79 -18.70 14.54
C ILE A 69 7.77 -18.72 15.71
N ALA A 70 8.13 -17.56 16.29
CA ALA A 70 9.22 -17.42 17.25
C ALA A 70 9.24 -18.46 18.38
N ASN A 71 8.07 -18.74 18.96
CA ASN A 71 7.94 -19.68 20.08
C ASN A 71 8.08 -21.16 19.65
N GLY A 72 8.21 -21.44 18.34
CA GLY A 72 8.44 -22.79 17.79
C GLY A 72 9.88 -23.06 17.33
N CYS A 73 10.77 -22.05 17.43
CA CYS A 73 12.17 -22.22 17.04
C CYS A 73 12.99 -22.81 18.19
N THR A 74 13.28 -24.10 18.13
CA THR A 74 13.94 -24.87 19.20
C THR A 74 15.43 -25.10 18.98
N PHE A 75 15.90 -24.99 17.72
CA PHE A 75 17.28 -25.21 17.30
C PHE A 75 17.84 -26.62 17.67
N GLU A 76 16.98 -27.62 17.70
CA GLU A 76 17.34 -28.99 18.09
C GLU A 76 18.44 -29.58 17.18
N LYS A 77 18.35 -29.33 15.85
CA LYS A 77 19.37 -29.81 14.90
C LYS A 77 20.74 -29.16 15.13
N LEU A 78 20.76 -27.94 15.65
CA LEU A 78 22.00 -27.20 15.94
C LEU A 78 22.70 -27.75 17.19
N GLY A 79 21.92 -28.24 18.18
CA GLY A 79 22.40 -28.84 19.39
C GLY A 79 22.96 -27.89 20.45
N PHE A 80 22.84 -26.59 20.25
CA PHE A 80 23.22 -25.51 21.19
C PHE A 80 22.38 -24.26 20.99
N ASP A 81 22.39 -23.35 21.98
CA ASP A 81 21.69 -22.05 21.84
C ASP A 81 22.48 -21.12 20.89
N PRO A 82 21.91 -20.77 19.70
CA PRO A 82 22.58 -19.87 18.76
C PRO A 82 22.85 -18.48 19.34
N PHE A 83 22.04 -18.00 20.29
CA PHE A 83 22.20 -16.68 20.89
C PHE A 83 23.42 -16.66 21.82
N CYS A 84 23.62 -17.69 22.65
CA CYS A 84 24.81 -17.84 23.45
C CYS A 84 26.05 -17.89 22.55
N PHE A 85 26.05 -18.79 21.54
CA PHE A 85 27.17 -18.94 20.63
C PHE A 85 27.55 -17.62 19.93
N LEU A 86 26.56 -16.92 19.32
CA LEU A 86 26.80 -15.68 18.59
C LEU A 86 27.29 -14.54 19.48
N ASN A 87 26.85 -14.49 20.74
CA ASN A 87 27.28 -13.43 21.67
C ASN A 87 28.65 -13.70 22.32
N GLU A 88 28.99 -14.95 22.61
CA GLU A 88 30.27 -15.34 23.23
C GLU A 88 31.41 -15.41 22.22
N CYS A 89 31.11 -15.76 20.97
CA CYS A 89 32.12 -15.80 19.92
C CYS A 89 32.56 -14.40 19.51
N ASN A 90 33.84 -14.10 19.64
CA ASN A 90 34.40 -12.77 19.31
C ASN A 90 34.90 -12.67 17.87
N GLU A 91 34.50 -13.59 16.99
CA GLU A 91 34.88 -13.54 15.59
C GLU A 91 34.28 -12.35 14.84
N PHE A 92 34.97 -11.96 13.78
CA PHE A 92 34.76 -10.74 13.01
C PHE A 92 35.04 -11.04 11.54
N ARG A 93 34.33 -10.38 10.63
CA ARG A 93 34.50 -10.50 9.17
C ARG A 93 34.59 -9.13 8.53
N GLU A 94 35.48 -8.96 7.59
CA GLU A 94 35.52 -7.77 6.74
C GLU A 94 34.67 -7.95 5.47
N GLY A 95 33.39 -8.29 5.69
CA GLY A 95 32.43 -8.61 4.64
C GLY A 95 31.78 -7.37 4.04
N PHE A 96 30.58 -7.56 3.44
CA PHE A 96 29.91 -6.51 2.66
C PHE A 96 29.48 -5.31 3.53
N ILE A 97 29.03 -5.54 4.77
CA ILE A 97 28.59 -4.46 5.68
C ILE A 97 29.80 -3.67 6.17
N TYR A 98 30.89 -4.36 6.54
CA TYR A 98 32.13 -3.72 6.92
C TYR A 98 32.69 -2.83 5.79
N GLN A 99 32.76 -3.36 4.58
CA GLN A 99 33.30 -2.67 3.42
C GLN A 99 32.47 -1.45 2.99
N ASN A 100 31.16 -1.49 3.15
CA ASN A 100 30.25 -0.52 2.55
C ASN A 100 29.52 0.39 3.53
N TYR A 101 29.38 0.02 4.80
CA TYR A 101 28.56 0.75 5.77
C TYR A 101 29.29 1.13 7.05
N SER A 102 30.61 1.01 7.06
CA SER A 102 31.43 1.40 8.19
C SER A 102 32.69 2.14 7.76
N PRO A 103 33.34 2.90 8.70
CA PRO A 103 34.63 3.55 8.44
C PRO A 103 35.80 2.56 8.33
N GLY A 104 35.56 1.26 8.36
CA GLY A 104 36.57 0.23 8.08
C GLY A 104 37.11 0.31 6.66
N ALA A 105 36.25 0.55 5.67
CA ALA A 105 36.64 0.66 4.27
C ALA A 105 35.83 1.70 3.45
N SER A 106 34.92 2.45 4.09
CA SER A 106 34.15 3.52 3.45
C SER A 106 34.05 4.75 4.38
N GLU A 107 33.59 5.88 3.85
CA GLU A 107 33.31 7.07 4.68
C GLU A 107 31.93 7.02 5.37
N ARG A 108 31.19 5.93 5.22
CA ARG A 108 29.84 5.82 5.74
C ARG A 108 29.85 5.35 7.20
N MET A 109 29.10 6.03 8.02
CA MET A 109 29.08 5.86 9.46
C MET A 109 27.75 5.21 9.93
N TYR A 110 27.24 4.20 9.24
CA TYR A 110 26.05 3.47 9.70
C TYR A 110 26.36 2.62 10.93
N PHE A 111 27.54 2.00 10.99
CA PHE A 111 28.02 1.17 12.08
C PHE A 111 29.49 1.49 12.37
N SER A 112 29.93 1.26 13.61
CA SER A 112 31.37 1.20 13.89
C SER A 112 31.98 0.04 13.10
N LYS A 113 33.29 0.07 12.86
CA LYS A 113 33.97 -1.03 12.14
C LYS A 113 33.83 -2.36 12.86
N GLU A 114 33.88 -2.34 14.20
CA GLU A 114 33.71 -3.52 15.05
C GLU A 114 32.31 -4.11 14.89
N ASN A 115 31.28 -3.27 15.00
CA ASN A 115 29.88 -3.71 14.84
C ASN A 115 29.60 -4.20 13.42
N ALA A 116 30.11 -3.52 12.39
CA ALA A 116 29.94 -3.94 11.00
C ALA A 116 30.55 -5.33 10.75
N GLY A 117 31.75 -5.60 11.23
CA GLY A 117 32.37 -6.91 11.10
C GLY A 117 31.67 -8.01 11.90
N ARG A 118 31.05 -7.65 13.03
CA ARG A 118 30.20 -8.58 13.80
C ARG A 118 28.89 -8.88 13.05
N ILE A 119 28.29 -7.91 12.39
CA ILE A 119 27.10 -8.11 11.55
C ILE A 119 27.42 -9.07 10.41
N ASP A 120 28.53 -8.87 9.71
CA ASP A 120 28.98 -9.77 8.63
C ASP A 120 29.22 -11.19 9.16
N PHE A 121 29.84 -11.34 10.33
CA PHE A 121 30.04 -12.64 10.96
C PHE A 121 28.70 -13.32 11.29
N PHE A 122 27.77 -12.62 11.92
CA PHE A 122 26.45 -13.16 12.24
C PHE A 122 25.73 -13.64 10.98
N ARG A 123 25.72 -12.82 9.93
CA ARG A 123 25.05 -13.16 8.67
C ARG A 123 25.67 -14.37 7.98
N GLU A 124 26.99 -14.46 7.99
CA GLU A 124 27.73 -15.61 7.43
C GLU A 124 27.43 -16.91 8.18
N ILE A 125 27.47 -16.90 9.51
CA ILE A 125 27.23 -18.07 10.32
C ILE A 125 25.79 -18.58 10.21
N ILE A 126 24.81 -17.67 10.23
CA ILE A 126 23.40 -18.03 10.02
C ILE A 126 23.21 -18.71 8.66
N GLU A 127 23.84 -18.20 7.59
CA GLU A 127 23.80 -18.81 6.26
C GLU A 127 24.42 -20.19 6.27
N LYS A 128 25.62 -20.35 6.85
CA LYS A 128 26.31 -21.64 6.94
C LYS A 128 25.50 -22.71 7.69
N TRP A 129 24.79 -22.30 8.77
CA TRP A 129 23.92 -23.22 9.48
C TRP A 129 22.74 -23.67 8.61
N TYR A 130 22.19 -22.75 7.83
CA TYR A 130 21.09 -23.04 6.92
C TYR A 130 21.53 -23.94 5.75
N GLU A 131 22.61 -23.57 5.06
CA GLU A 131 23.17 -24.35 3.92
C GLU A 131 23.60 -25.76 4.32
N SER A 132 24.03 -25.94 5.58
CA SER A 132 24.42 -27.27 6.13
C SER A 132 23.25 -28.03 6.76
N ASP A 133 22.00 -27.62 6.56
CA ASP A 133 20.77 -28.21 7.13
C ASP A 133 20.79 -28.34 8.68
N LYS A 134 21.54 -27.48 9.37
CA LYS A 134 21.59 -27.42 10.83
C LYS A 134 20.46 -26.66 11.47
N ILE A 135 19.76 -25.84 10.68
CA ILE A 135 18.57 -25.09 11.08
C ILE A 135 17.48 -25.22 10.02
N THR A 136 16.22 -25.17 10.44
CA THR A 136 15.06 -25.20 9.57
C THR A 136 14.84 -23.86 8.86
N ASN A 137 13.99 -23.83 7.82
CA ASN A 137 13.56 -22.58 7.16
C ASN A 137 12.99 -21.57 8.15
N ASN A 138 12.22 -22.02 9.14
CA ASN A 138 11.63 -21.18 10.17
C ASN A 138 12.70 -20.60 11.09
N GLU A 139 13.62 -21.40 11.56
CA GLU A 139 14.74 -20.96 12.40
C GLU A 139 15.68 -20.01 11.66
N PHE A 140 15.91 -20.23 10.37
CA PHE A 140 16.66 -19.31 9.51
C PHE A 140 15.97 -17.93 9.43
N ALA A 141 14.67 -17.91 9.11
CA ALA A 141 13.91 -16.66 9.07
C ALA A 141 13.88 -15.94 10.44
N TYR A 142 13.78 -16.71 11.53
CA TYR A 142 13.81 -16.20 12.89
C TYR A 142 15.16 -15.56 13.24
N LEU A 143 16.28 -16.21 12.94
CA LEU A 143 17.62 -15.65 13.20
C LEU A 143 17.88 -14.42 12.32
N LEU A 144 17.41 -14.37 11.07
CA LEU A 144 17.50 -13.18 10.24
C LEU A 144 16.71 -12.00 10.85
N ALA A 145 15.53 -12.24 11.37
CA ALA A 145 14.76 -11.20 12.05
C ALA A 145 15.45 -10.72 13.36
N CYS A 146 16.05 -11.64 14.11
CA CYS A 146 16.88 -11.30 15.29
C CYS A 146 18.10 -10.47 14.90
N LEU A 147 18.71 -10.73 13.76
CA LEU A 147 19.77 -9.89 13.20
C LEU A 147 19.28 -8.47 12.91
N LEU A 148 18.12 -8.32 12.26
CA LEU A 148 17.53 -6.99 12.00
C LEU A 148 17.23 -6.22 13.29
N GLU A 149 16.70 -6.89 14.31
CA GLU A 149 16.44 -6.31 15.63
C GLU A 149 17.73 -5.80 16.27
N SER A 150 18.77 -6.63 16.27
CA SER A 150 20.08 -6.34 16.86
C SER A 150 20.76 -5.16 16.16
N VAL A 151 20.72 -5.14 14.83
CA VAL A 151 21.25 -4.07 13.98
C VAL A 151 20.53 -2.74 14.24
N SER A 152 19.20 -2.78 14.42
CA SER A 152 18.41 -1.59 14.73
C SER A 152 18.82 -0.93 16.05
N GLY A 153 19.27 -1.73 17.02
CA GLY A 153 19.73 -1.27 18.31
C GLY A 153 20.98 -0.40 18.27
N ILE A 154 21.88 -0.67 17.31
CA ILE A 154 23.23 -0.04 17.26
C ILE A 154 23.46 0.78 15.96
N SER A 155 22.44 1.00 15.14
CA SER A 155 22.61 1.79 13.94
C SER A 155 22.79 3.28 14.23
N ASN A 156 23.76 3.93 13.59
CA ASN A 156 24.02 5.36 13.70
C ASN A 156 23.11 6.18 12.77
N THR A 157 21.82 6.07 13.01
CA THR A 157 20.77 6.68 12.19
C THR A 157 19.70 7.36 13.05
N ALA A 158 18.92 8.23 12.45
CA ALA A 158 17.79 8.90 13.11
C ALA A 158 16.49 8.05 13.12
N GLY A 159 16.60 6.72 13.12
CA GLY A 159 15.46 5.78 13.15
C GLY A 159 15.10 5.16 11.81
N VAL A 160 15.66 5.66 10.71
CA VAL A 160 15.56 5.12 9.34
C VAL A 160 16.91 5.11 8.67
N TYR A 161 17.10 4.29 7.64
CA TYR A 161 18.41 4.04 7.02
C TYR A 161 18.65 4.84 5.71
N GLY A 162 17.81 5.80 5.40
CA GLY A 162 18.00 6.66 4.22
C GLY A 162 19.26 7.52 4.28
N ALA A 163 19.78 7.79 5.49
CA ALA A 163 21.05 8.47 5.75
C ALA A 163 21.59 8.09 7.12
N PHE A 164 22.90 8.20 7.29
CA PHE A 164 23.59 8.05 8.58
C PHE A 164 23.87 9.42 9.21
N LEU A 165 24.06 9.44 10.53
CA LEU A 165 24.47 10.65 11.27
C LEU A 165 25.96 10.95 11.03
N LYS A 166 26.30 12.22 10.83
CA LYS A 166 27.70 12.66 10.64
C LYS A 166 28.54 12.72 11.93
N HIS A 167 27.90 12.39 13.06
CA HIS A 167 28.54 12.24 14.37
C HIS A 167 28.06 10.91 14.97
N TRP A 168 28.82 10.36 15.87
CA TRP A 168 28.46 9.12 16.52
C TRP A 168 27.40 9.33 17.60
N ASP A 169 26.29 8.66 17.48
CA ASP A 169 25.38 8.43 18.59
C ASP A 169 26.04 7.45 19.57
N LYS A 170 25.98 7.74 20.88
CA LYS A 170 26.54 6.87 21.94
C LYS A 170 26.04 5.42 21.85
N ARG A 171 24.80 5.22 21.38
CA ARG A 171 24.20 3.91 21.16
C ARG A 171 24.94 3.13 20.08
N ALA A 172 25.35 3.77 18.99
CA ALA A 172 26.01 3.13 17.86
C ALA A 172 27.45 2.67 18.18
N LEU A 173 28.04 3.19 19.24
CA LEU A 173 29.36 2.79 19.72
C LEU A 173 29.34 1.63 20.71
N LYS A 174 28.16 1.21 21.17
CA LYS A 174 28.03 0.02 22.01
C LYS A 174 28.27 -1.23 21.20
N PRO A 175 28.89 -2.27 21.77
CA PRO A 175 29.00 -3.57 21.11
C PRO A 175 27.61 -4.10 20.73
N ILE A 176 27.49 -4.67 19.53
CA ILE A 176 26.24 -5.33 19.11
C ILE A 176 26.03 -6.60 19.94
N ILE A 177 24.82 -6.73 20.45
CA ILE A 177 24.33 -7.96 21.10
C ILE A 177 23.30 -8.59 20.17
N PHE A 178 23.44 -9.89 19.90
CA PHE A 178 22.47 -10.64 19.10
C PHE A 178 21.25 -10.96 19.96
N ASN A 179 20.14 -10.23 19.72
CA ASN A 179 18.95 -10.28 20.57
C ASN A 179 17.81 -11.07 19.90
N ARG A 180 16.99 -11.71 20.74
CA ARG A 180 15.71 -12.28 20.31
C ARG A 180 14.73 -11.16 19.97
N ILE A 181 13.84 -11.41 19.01
CA ILE A 181 12.72 -10.52 18.72
C ILE A 181 11.58 -10.76 19.73
N ASP A 182 10.85 -9.67 20.02
CA ASP A 182 9.62 -9.76 20.80
C ASP A 182 8.49 -10.35 19.95
N SER A 183 7.76 -11.31 20.50
CA SER A 183 6.55 -11.87 19.90
C SER A 183 5.54 -12.23 20.98
N SER A 184 4.26 -12.20 20.65
CA SER A 184 3.21 -12.67 21.56
C SER A 184 3.36 -14.19 21.82
N PRO A 185 2.84 -14.74 22.93
CA PRO A 185 2.84 -16.17 23.18
C PRO A 185 2.10 -16.94 22.07
N GLY A 186 2.53 -18.20 21.82
CA GLY A 186 1.92 -19.10 20.85
C GLY A 186 2.57 -19.06 19.47
N ILE A 187 2.09 -19.93 18.58
CA ILE A 187 2.62 -20.18 17.25
C ILE A 187 1.45 -20.19 16.28
N ALA A 188 1.54 -19.45 15.18
CA ALA A 188 0.56 -19.52 14.10
C ALA A 188 0.56 -20.91 13.44
N LYS A 189 -0.63 -21.47 13.20
CA LYS A 189 -0.77 -22.86 12.71
C LYS A 189 -0.41 -23.03 11.24
N ASN A 190 -0.89 -22.10 10.40
CA ASN A 190 -0.64 -22.12 8.96
C ASN A 190 -0.39 -20.70 8.50
N ILE A 191 0.77 -20.46 7.92
CA ILE A 191 1.23 -19.15 7.48
C ILE A 191 1.53 -19.22 5.98
N GLU A 192 0.92 -18.32 5.23
CA GLU A 192 1.29 -18.06 3.85
C GLU A 192 2.05 -16.73 3.79
N VAL A 193 3.29 -16.77 3.33
CA VAL A 193 4.16 -15.60 3.24
C VAL A 193 4.27 -15.15 1.80
N LEU A 194 3.73 -13.97 1.52
CA LEU A 194 3.83 -13.31 0.22
C LEU A 194 4.82 -12.15 0.30
N ASN A 195 5.44 -11.85 -0.84
CA ASN A 195 6.35 -10.71 -0.96
C ASN A 195 6.13 -10.02 -2.30
N SER A 196 5.06 -9.24 -2.37
CA SER A 196 4.59 -8.64 -3.61
C SER A 196 3.91 -7.29 -3.36
N ARG A 197 3.72 -6.52 -4.41
CA ARG A 197 2.80 -5.38 -4.34
C ARG A 197 1.38 -5.92 -4.23
N ILE A 198 0.68 -5.54 -3.18
CA ILE A 198 -0.68 -6.07 -2.90
C ILE A 198 -1.65 -5.79 -4.05
N GLU A 199 -1.52 -4.66 -4.73
CA GLU A 199 -2.33 -4.29 -5.89
C GLU A 199 -2.17 -5.20 -7.10
N ASP A 200 -1.11 -5.99 -7.15
CA ASP A 200 -0.85 -6.92 -8.26
C ASP A 200 -1.36 -8.34 -7.96
N ILE A 201 -1.58 -8.68 -6.70
CA ILE A 201 -1.95 -10.04 -6.26
C ILE A 201 -3.29 -10.12 -5.55
N ILE A 202 -3.95 -9.01 -5.24
CA ILE A 202 -5.14 -8.99 -4.38
C ILE A 202 -6.30 -9.85 -4.91
N SER A 203 -6.46 -9.97 -6.22
CA SER A 203 -7.50 -10.80 -6.85
C SER A 203 -7.27 -12.30 -6.65
N ASP A 204 -6.04 -12.70 -6.36
CA ASP A 204 -5.64 -14.10 -6.21
C ASP A 204 -5.64 -14.55 -4.75
N ILE A 205 -5.59 -13.58 -3.82
CA ILE A 205 -5.62 -13.87 -2.38
C ILE A 205 -7.03 -14.32 -1.97
N ASP A 206 -7.09 -15.52 -1.39
CA ASP A 206 -8.31 -16.09 -0.82
C ASP A 206 -8.27 -15.95 0.71
N CYS A 207 -8.99 -14.95 1.22
CA CYS A 207 -9.12 -14.68 2.64
C CYS A 207 -10.52 -14.17 2.99
N ASP A 208 -10.92 -14.34 4.25
CA ASP A 208 -12.19 -13.82 4.76
C ASP A 208 -12.06 -12.38 5.26
N ILE A 209 -10.94 -12.07 5.90
CA ILE A 209 -10.66 -10.79 6.53
C ILE A 209 -9.38 -10.23 5.93
N LEU A 210 -9.46 -9.03 5.35
CA LEU A 210 -8.32 -8.29 4.82
C LEU A 210 -8.06 -7.07 5.70
N TYR A 211 -6.87 -7.01 6.28
CA TYR A 211 -6.35 -5.83 6.95
C TYR A 211 -5.37 -5.07 6.05
N LEU A 212 -5.52 -3.76 5.99
CA LEU A 212 -4.72 -2.87 5.17
C LEU A 212 -4.14 -1.73 6.04
N ASP A 213 -2.84 -1.50 5.88
CA ASP A 213 -2.11 -0.36 6.46
C ASP A 213 -1.11 0.18 5.42
N PRO A 214 -1.62 0.75 4.31
CA PRO A 214 -0.78 1.20 3.22
C PRO A 214 0.08 2.41 3.62
N PRO A 215 1.21 2.67 2.94
CA PRO A 215 1.91 3.94 3.06
C PRO A 215 0.97 5.11 2.77
N TYR A 216 0.89 6.08 3.67
CA TYR A 216 -0.06 7.20 3.58
C TYR A 216 0.58 8.54 3.24
N THR A 217 1.92 8.63 3.26
CA THR A 217 2.68 9.85 2.92
C THR A 217 3.67 9.59 1.79
N GLN A 218 4.39 10.64 1.36
CA GLN A 218 5.44 10.54 0.33
C GLN A 218 6.66 9.71 0.72
N ASN A 219 6.74 9.20 1.95
CA ASN A 219 7.86 8.41 2.45
C ASN A 219 7.95 7.07 1.71
N GLN A 220 9.08 6.84 1.06
CA GLN A 220 9.37 5.59 0.36
C GLN A 220 10.06 4.60 1.31
N TYR A 221 9.32 3.62 1.81
CA TYR A 221 9.83 2.62 2.76
C TYR A 221 11.04 1.87 2.18
N GLY A 222 11.02 1.52 0.90
CA GLY A 222 12.17 0.88 0.24
C GLY A 222 13.45 1.72 0.28
N THR A 223 13.33 3.06 0.27
CA THR A 223 14.50 3.95 0.45
C THR A 223 14.89 4.07 1.92
N GLN A 224 13.91 4.11 2.82
CA GLN A 224 14.16 4.24 4.26
C GLN A 224 14.76 2.98 4.89
N TYR A 225 14.46 1.80 4.34
CA TYR A 225 14.88 0.50 4.88
C TYR A 225 15.80 -0.30 3.96
N HIS A 226 16.42 0.36 2.97
CA HIS A 226 17.30 -0.27 1.97
C HIS A 226 18.43 -1.12 2.58
N LEU A 227 18.97 -0.72 3.73
CA LEU A 227 20.05 -1.44 4.41
C LEU A 227 19.55 -2.74 5.01
N LEU A 228 18.37 -2.72 5.65
CA LEU A 228 17.75 -3.93 6.19
C LEU A 228 17.39 -4.93 5.08
N GLU A 229 16.91 -4.42 3.95
CA GLU A 229 16.66 -5.23 2.76
C GLU A 229 17.96 -5.84 2.21
N THR A 230 19.07 -5.10 2.22
CA THR A 230 20.38 -5.59 1.81
C THR A 230 20.88 -6.72 2.73
N LEU A 231 20.68 -6.60 4.03
CA LEU A 231 21.02 -7.65 5.01
C LEU A 231 20.23 -8.95 4.77
N ILE A 232 18.95 -8.83 4.46
CA ILE A 232 18.10 -10.01 4.21
C ILE A 232 18.44 -10.67 2.89
N LEU A 233 18.56 -9.88 1.80
CA LEU A 233 18.80 -10.43 0.46
C LEU A 233 20.21 -10.97 0.29
N ASN A 234 21.19 -10.43 1.00
CA ASN A 234 22.61 -10.86 0.96
C ASN A 234 23.16 -10.97 -0.49
N ASP A 235 22.74 -10.06 -1.36
CA ASP A 235 22.97 -10.10 -2.81
C ASP A 235 24.08 -9.17 -3.31
N ASN A 236 24.81 -8.54 -2.39
CA ASN A 236 25.95 -7.64 -2.66
C ASN A 236 25.67 -6.62 -3.78
N PRO A 237 24.63 -5.79 -3.68
CA PRO A 237 24.22 -4.89 -4.74
C PRO A 237 25.23 -3.77 -4.99
N ILE A 238 25.21 -3.18 -6.20
CA ILE A 238 25.95 -1.94 -6.48
C ILE A 238 25.30 -0.80 -5.71
N LEU A 239 26.06 -0.15 -4.83
CA LEU A 239 25.55 0.88 -3.93
C LEU A 239 25.77 2.29 -4.50
N SER A 240 24.88 3.22 -4.10
CA SER A 240 25.05 4.64 -4.38
C SER A 240 26.30 5.20 -3.68
N LYS A 241 26.98 6.17 -4.31
CA LYS A 241 28.24 6.71 -3.81
C LYS A 241 28.16 7.38 -2.44
N ILE A 242 27.09 8.13 -2.16
CA ILE A 242 26.96 8.95 -0.94
C ILE A 242 26.38 8.14 0.21
N THR A 243 25.15 7.70 0.07
CA THR A 243 24.40 7.06 1.18
C THR A 243 24.59 5.54 1.25
N GLY A 244 25.21 4.90 0.26
CA GLY A 244 25.29 3.45 0.19
C GLY A 244 23.93 2.77 -0.05
N SER A 245 22.97 3.51 -0.60
CA SER A 245 21.66 2.93 -0.91
C SER A 245 21.76 1.96 -2.08
N ARG A 246 21.19 0.75 -1.93
CA ARG A 246 20.97 -0.18 -3.03
C ARG A 246 20.01 0.43 -4.07
N PRO A 247 19.92 -0.10 -5.30
CA PRO A 247 18.92 0.33 -6.27
C PRO A 247 17.51 0.17 -5.70
N THR A 248 16.78 1.29 -5.53
CA THR A 248 15.48 1.28 -4.87
C THR A 248 14.29 1.37 -5.83
N THR A 249 14.51 1.38 -7.14
CA THR A 249 13.44 1.59 -8.14
C THR A 249 12.34 0.54 -8.03
N SER A 250 12.68 -0.74 -7.89
CA SER A 250 11.73 -1.85 -7.69
C SER A 250 11.04 -1.82 -6.34
N MET A 251 11.68 -1.21 -5.33
CA MET A 251 11.20 -1.12 -3.95
C MET A 251 10.32 0.11 -3.69
N ARG A 252 10.14 0.99 -4.67
CA ARG A 252 9.33 2.19 -4.52
C ARG A 252 7.85 1.85 -4.60
N SER A 253 7.09 2.25 -3.58
CA SER A 253 5.66 2.09 -3.53
C SER A 253 4.94 3.18 -4.32
N GLN A 254 3.94 2.82 -5.10
CA GLN A 254 3.03 3.76 -5.73
C GLN A 254 2.05 4.38 -4.70
N TRP A 255 1.81 3.72 -3.57
CA TRP A 255 1.03 4.24 -2.45
C TRP A 255 1.62 5.52 -1.86
N SER A 256 2.93 5.70 -1.95
CA SER A 256 3.61 6.92 -1.52
C SER A 256 3.54 8.06 -2.56
N LYS A 257 2.60 7.98 -3.50
CA LYS A 257 2.35 9.03 -4.50
C LYS A 257 0.89 9.47 -4.43
N ASN A 258 0.69 10.78 -4.32
CA ASN A 258 -0.64 11.34 -4.40
C ASN A 258 -1.35 10.90 -5.70
N TYR A 259 -2.67 10.76 -5.67
CA TYR A 259 -3.56 10.23 -6.71
C TYR A 259 -3.36 8.73 -7.02
N TYR A 260 -2.14 8.20 -7.04
CA TYR A 260 -1.92 6.75 -7.19
C TYR A 260 -2.51 5.98 -6.02
N ALA A 261 -2.32 6.45 -4.79
CA ALA A 261 -2.93 5.84 -3.59
C ALA A 261 -4.45 5.71 -3.73
N HIS A 262 -5.13 6.73 -4.28
CA HIS A 262 -6.58 6.70 -4.50
C HIS A 262 -6.99 5.61 -5.49
N VAL A 263 -6.31 5.51 -6.62
CA VAL A 263 -6.60 4.49 -7.65
C VAL A 263 -6.30 3.08 -7.13
N LEU A 264 -5.20 2.91 -6.42
CA LEU A 264 -4.81 1.62 -5.86
C LEU A 264 -5.78 1.16 -4.76
N PHE A 265 -6.22 2.07 -3.90
CA PHE A 265 -7.21 1.76 -2.87
C PHE A 265 -8.53 1.27 -3.50
N ASP A 266 -9.07 2.00 -4.48
CA ASP A 266 -10.27 1.58 -5.20
C ASP A 266 -10.07 0.20 -5.87
N LYS A 267 -8.92 -0.02 -6.53
CA LYS A 267 -8.57 -1.30 -7.15
C LYS A 267 -8.55 -2.46 -6.13
N ILE A 268 -7.97 -2.25 -4.95
CA ILE A 268 -7.92 -3.29 -3.91
C ILE A 268 -9.31 -3.59 -3.37
N ILE A 269 -10.09 -2.57 -3.02
CA ILE A 269 -11.44 -2.78 -2.48
C ILE A 269 -12.34 -3.45 -3.52
N ALA A 270 -12.21 -3.08 -4.80
CA ALA A 270 -12.94 -3.73 -5.89
C ALA A 270 -12.51 -5.19 -6.08
N GLY A 271 -11.20 -5.45 -6.10
CA GLY A 271 -10.61 -6.73 -6.51
C GLY A 271 -10.57 -7.81 -5.43
N THR A 272 -10.51 -7.45 -4.15
CA THR A 272 -10.40 -8.43 -3.07
C THR A 272 -11.60 -9.37 -2.97
N LYS A 273 -11.32 -10.65 -2.71
CA LYS A 273 -12.33 -11.67 -2.38
C LYS A 273 -12.77 -11.62 -0.92
N ALA A 274 -12.04 -10.92 -0.07
CA ALA A 274 -12.33 -10.83 1.36
C ALA A 274 -13.77 -10.34 1.61
N LYS A 275 -14.44 -10.99 2.56
CA LYS A 275 -15.77 -10.59 3.00
C LYS A 275 -15.72 -9.36 3.91
N TYR A 276 -14.66 -9.22 4.70
CA TYR A 276 -14.48 -8.12 5.64
C TYR A 276 -13.19 -7.38 5.34
N VAL A 277 -13.26 -6.06 5.30
CA VAL A 277 -12.08 -5.20 5.08
C VAL A 277 -11.93 -4.25 6.25
N ILE A 278 -10.70 -4.19 6.77
CA ILE A 278 -10.27 -3.27 7.81
C ILE A 278 -9.14 -2.43 7.23
N LEU A 279 -9.20 -1.12 7.44
CA LEU A 279 -8.15 -0.19 7.01
C LEU A 279 -7.74 0.69 8.20
N SER A 280 -6.44 0.73 8.49
CA SER A 280 -5.84 1.79 9.30
C SER A 280 -5.32 2.88 8.38
N TYR A 281 -5.60 4.16 8.71
CA TYR A 281 -5.13 5.28 7.91
C TYR A 281 -4.99 6.56 8.74
N ASN A 282 -3.94 7.32 8.49
CA ASN A 282 -3.66 8.54 9.24
C ASN A 282 -4.35 9.76 8.60
N ASN A 283 -4.80 10.72 9.43
CA ASN A 283 -5.46 11.94 8.96
C ASN A 283 -4.58 12.86 8.09
N ASP A 284 -3.25 12.71 8.16
CA ASP A 284 -2.30 13.44 7.31
C ASP A 284 -2.04 12.75 5.96
N GLY A 285 -2.72 11.65 5.67
CA GLY A 285 -2.53 10.85 4.47
C GLY A 285 -3.08 11.51 3.20
N PHE A 286 -2.67 11.00 2.03
CA PHE A 286 -3.13 11.50 0.72
C PHE A 286 -4.63 11.34 0.49
N MET A 287 -5.23 10.25 0.98
CA MET A 287 -6.65 9.98 0.82
C MET A 287 -7.43 10.64 1.96
N SER A 288 -8.45 11.44 1.62
CA SER A 288 -9.35 12.01 2.61
C SER A 288 -10.25 10.92 3.23
N LYS A 289 -10.75 11.19 4.44
CA LYS A 289 -11.75 10.34 5.09
C LYS A 289 -12.96 10.09 4.18
N ASP A 290 -13.47 11.14 3.55
CA ASP A 290 -14.66 11.07 2.70
C ASP A 290 -14.43 10.22 1.45
N PHE A 291 -13.23 10.27 0.86
CA PHE A 291 -12.88 9.41 -0.26
C PHE A 291 -12.84 7.93 0.17
N ILE A 292 -12.22 7.63 1.33
CA ILE A 292 -12.16 6.26 1.88
C ILE A 292 -13.56 5.76 2.16
N GLU A 293 -14.39 6.53 2.85
CA GLU A 293 -15.77 6.19 3.17
C GLU A 293 -16.59 5.91 1.91
N THR A 294 -16.55 6.83 0.94
CA THR A 294 -17.29 6.69 -0.32
C THR A 294 -16.86 5.43 -1.07
N THR A 295 -15.56 5.16 -1.14
CA THR A 295 -15.03 3.96 -1.79
C THR A 295 -15.46 2.69 -1.07
N MET A 296 -15.31 2.64 0.26
CA MET A 296 -15.72 1.46 1.04
C MET A 296 -17.21 1.19 0.92
N LYS A 297 -18.08 2.21 1.03
CA LYS A 297 -19.54 2.06 0.88
C LYS A 297 -19.97 1.65 -0.52
N ARG A 298 -19.25 2.07 -1.58
CA ARG A 298 -19.52 1.64 -2.95
C ARG A 298 -19.47 0.13 -3.09
N TYR A 299 -18.49 -0.52 -2.49
CA TYR A 299 -18.27 -1.97 -2.57
C TYR A 299 -18.80 -2.75 -1.36
N GLY A 300 -19.20 -2.07 -0.31
CA GLY A 300 -19.62 -2.67 0.96
C GLY A 300 -21.11 -2.50 1.28
N ILE A 301 -21.57 -3.24 2.26
CA ILE A 301 -22.89 -3.10 2.87
C ILE A 301 -22.87 -1.84 3.72
N GLU A 302 -23.60 -0.82 3.33
CA GLU A 302 -23.50 0.53 3.90
C GLU A 302 -23.71 0.56 5.42
N ASN A 303 -24.69 -0.18 5.92
CA ASN A 303 -24.98 -0.26 7.36
C ASN A 303 -23.90 -0.99 8.18
N SER A 304 -22.94 -1.64 7.54
CA SER A 304 -21.81 -2.28 8.21
C SER A 304 -20.59 -1.37 8.38
N TYR A 305 -20.60 -0.22 7.70
CA TYR A 305 -19.48 0.73 7.74
C TYR A 305 -19.27 1.31 9.13
N ILE A 306 -18.01 1.32 9.54
CA ILE A 306 -17.55 1.96 10.77
C ILE A 306 -16.31 2.79 10.45
N CYS A 307 -16.20 3.95 11.09
CA CYS A 307 -14.97 4.74 11.15
C CYS A 307 -14.77 5.17 12.61
N GLU A 308 -13.72 4.65 13.23
CA GLU A 308 -13.28 5.08 14.55
C GLU A 308 -12.14 6.07 14.43
N ILE A 309 -12.10 7.05 15.32
CA ILE A 309 -11.02 8.00 15.46
C ILE A 309 -10.21 7.62 16.69
N ILE A 310 -8.94 7.35 16.51
CA ILE A 310 -8.03 6.95 17.59
C ILE A 310 -6.96 8.02 17.74
N ASP A 311 -6.93 8.66 18.92
CA ASP A 311 -5.91 9.67 19.23
C ASP A 311 -4.54 9.01 19.28
N TYR A 312 -3.71 9.35 18.32
CA TYR A 312 -2.36 8.87 18.24
C TYR A 312 -1.39 9.90 18.85
N LYS A 313 -0.93 9.67 20.07
CA LYS A 313 0.17 10.45 20.64
C LYS A 313 1.45 10.11 19.89
N LYS A 314 1.75 10.87 18.85
CA LYS A 314 3.05 10.84 18.17
C LYS A 314 4.14 11.08 19.22
N TYR A 315 5.16 10.23 19.24
CA TYR A 315 6.35 10.39 20.08
C TYR A 315 6.84 11.85 20.06
N ASN A 316 7.01 12.42 21.27
CA ASN A 316 7.41 13.80 21.57
C ASN A 316 8.85 14.12 21.09
N ASN A 317 9.14 14.07 19.80
CA ASN A 317 10.46 14.46 19.31
C ASN A 317 10.34 15.24 17.99
N PHE A 318 9.52 16.27 17.96
CA PHE A 318 9.74 17.45 17.12
C PHE A 318 8.59 18.44 17.35
N LYS A 319 8.95 19.69 17.59
CA LYS A 319 8.08 20.85 17.69
C LYS A 319 7.18 20.99 16.44
N CYS A 320 6.05 20.35 16.43
CA CYS A 320 4.92 20.74 15.59
C CYS A 320 3.95 21.52 16.47
N GLN A 321 4.13 22.81 16.53
CA GLN A 321 3.10 23.74 16.92
C GLN A 321 2.15 23.90 15.74
N GLY A 322 1.09 23.09 15.72
CA GLY A 322 -0.03 23.17 14.83
C GLY A 322 -1.24 22.62 15.55
N ALA A 323 -2.33 23.35 15.59
CA ALA A 323 -3.46 23.18 16.48
C ALA A 323 -4.44 22.05 16.11
N ASP A 324 -4.10 21.11 15.23
CA ASP A 324 -4.98 19.99 14.88
C ASP A 324 -4.30 18.66 15.26
N GLY A 325 -4.97 17.90 16.13
CA GLY A 325 -4.46 16.66 16.68
C GLY A 325 -4.17 15.63 15.57
N HIS A 326 -3.01 14.97 15.66
CA HIS A 326 -2.72 13.82 14.83
C HIS A 326 -3.49 12.62 15.38
N PHE A 327 -4.30 12.00 14.53
CA PHE A 327 -5.08 10.82 14.90
C PHE A 327 -5.08 9.80 13.77
N GLU A 328 -5.38 8.57 14.13
CA GLU A 328 -5.52 7.46 13.23
C GLU A 328 -7.00 7.13 13.06
N TYR A 329 -7.41 6.84 11.84
CA TYR A 329 -8.71 6.26 11.53
C TYR A 329 -8.60 4.74 11.49
N LEU A 330 -9.58 4.05 12.06
CA LEU A 330 -9.79 2.62 11.87
C LEU A 330 -11.14 2.44 11.18
N PHE A 331 -11.09 2.01 9.93
CA PHE A 331 -12.26 1.75 9.10
C PHE A 331 -12.59 0.28 9.05
N PHE A 332 -13.88 -0.04 8.98
CA PHE A 332 -14.37 -1.40 8.78
C PHE A 332 -15.54 -1.39 7.80
N ILE A 333 -15.63 -2.41 6.95
CA ILE A 333 -16.78 -2.67 6.09
C ILE A 333 -16.95 -4.18 5.83
N GLU A 334 -18.21 -4.67 5.77
CA GLU A 334 -18.57 -5.94 5.17
C GLU A 334 -18.84 -5.73 3.69
N LYS A 335 -18.18 -6.47 2.81
CA LYS A 335 -18.34 -6.32 1.36
C LYS A 335 -19.67 -6.89 0.87
N LYS A 336 -20.24 -6.23 -0.15
CA LYS A 336 -21.34 -6.80 -0.93
C LYS A 336 -20.83 -7.95 -1.79
N PRO A 337 -21.66 -8.96 -2.08
CA PRO A 337 -21.41 -9.87 -3.18
C PRO A 337 -21.14 -9.09 -4.49
N ARG A 338 -20.16 -9.54 -5.27
CA ARG A 338 -19.70 -8.82 -6.48
C ARG A 338 -20.84 -8.52 -7.46
N GLU A 339 -21.79 -9.42 -7.58
CA GLU A 339 -22.98 -9.28 -8.43
C GLU A 339 -23.90 -8.12 -8.01
N ARG A 340 -23.86 -7.70 -6.75
CA ARG A 340 -24.63 -6.56 -6.21
C ARG A 340 -23.90 -5.22 -6.33
N VAL A 341 -22.64 -5.23 -6.70
CA VAL A 341 -21.90 -3.99 -6.92
C VAL A 341 -22.28 -3.39 -8.26
N VAL A 342 -22.66 -2.11 -8.25
CA VAL A 342 -22.92 -1.33 -9.47
C VAL A 342 -21.92 -0.18 -9.51
N ILE A 343 -21.14 -0.15 -10.58
CA ILE A 343 -20.20 0.93 -10.87
C ILE A 343 -20.91 1.95 -11.75
N GLU A 344 -20.98 3.19 -11.33
CA GLU A 344 -21.53 4.27 -12.10
C GLU A 344 -20.44 4.97 -12.94
N SER A 345 -20.81 5.34 -14.16
CA SER A 345 -19.91 6.12 -15.00
C SER A 345 -19.68 7.52 -14.42
N PRO A 346 -18.44 8.06 -14.50
CA PRO A 346 -18.19 9.44 -14.16
C PRO A 346 -18.73 10.45 -15.18
N LEU A 347 -19.38 9.96 -16.24
CA LEU A 347 -19.95 10.79 -17.31
C LEU A 347 -21.47 10.89 -17.16
N ASN A 348 -21.97 12.12 -17.00
CA ASN A 348 -23.41 12.38 -17.11
C ASN A 348 -23.82 12.41 -18.59
N TYR A 349 -24.03 11.21 -19.15
CA TYR A 349 -24.40 11.00 -20.56
C TYR A 349 -25.89 10.73 -20.69
N THR A 350 -26.52 11.44 -21.61
CA THR A 350 -27.99 11.35 -21.84
C THR A 350 -28.37 9.90 -22.17
N GLY A 351 -29.42 9.40 -21.53
CA GLY A 351 -29.89 8.03 -21.74
C GLY A 351 -29.12 6.97 -20.92
N SER A 352 -28.39 7.38 -19.85
CA SER A 352 -27.72 6.46 -18.95
C SER A 352 -28.61 5.29 -18.52
N LYS A 353 -28.03 4.09 -18.55
CA LYS A 353 -28.66 2.82 -18.14
C LYS A 353 -28.27 2.39 -16.72
N SER A 354 -27.65 3.27 -15.90
CA SER A 354 -27.18 2.94 -14.56
C SER A 354 -28.27 2.28 -13.69
N LYS A 355 -29.48 2.81 -13.72
CA LYS A 355 -30.64 2.26 -12.98
C LYS A 355 -31.11 0.89 -13.49
N MET A 356 -30.76 0.51 -14.70
CA MET A 356 -31.16 -0.77 -15.31
C MET A 356 -30.07 -1.84 -15.22
N VAL A 357 -28.87 -1.52 -14.76
CA VAL A 357 -27.73 -2.45 -14.72
C VAL A 357 -28.07 -3.74 -13.98
N GLY A 358 -28.74 -3.65 -12.83
CA GLY A 358 -29.15 -4.82 -12.06
C GLY A 358 -30.08 -5.74 -12.85
N PHE A 359 -31.08 -5.16 -13.54
CA PHE A 359 -31.99 -5.91 -14.39
C PHE A 359 -31.24 -6.54 -15.58
N ILE A 360 -30.41 -5.78 -16.29
CA ILE A 360 -29.61 -6.29 -17.40
C ILE A 360 -28.76 -7.48 -16.98
N LYS A 361 -28.05 -7.35 -15.86
CA LYS A 361 -27.22 -8.44 -15.30
C LYS A 361 -28.04 -9.71 -15.02
N SER A 362 -29.26 -9.56 -14.52
CA SER A 362 -30.14 -10.69 -14.23
C SER A 362 -30.62 -11.45 -15.47
N GLN A 363 -30.55 -10.84 -16.65
CA GLN A 363 -30.96 -11.44 -17.95
C GLN A 363 -29.79 -12.11 -18.68
N LEU A 364 -28.56 -11.93 -18.20
CA LEU A 364 -27.39 -12.54 -18.83
C LEU A 364 -27.26 -14.02 -18.45
N PRO A 365 -26.60 -14.83 -19.31
CA PRO A 365 -26.25 -16.20 -18.96
C PRO A 365 -25.51 -16.26 -17.64
N LYS A 366 -25.75 -17.33 -16.85
CA LYS A 366 -25.03 -17.58 -15.60
C LYS A 366 -23.64 -18.15 -15.81
N ASP A 367 -23.39 -18.66 -17.01
CA ASP A 367 -22.10 -19.20 -17.43
C ASP A 367 -21.11 -18.09 -17.74
N ASP A 368 -19.82 -18.44 -17.83
CA ASP A 368 -18.76 -17.50 -18.17
C ASP A 368 -19.00 -16.89 -19.56
N ILE A 369 -19.05 -15.58 -19.63
CA ILE A 369 -19.19 -14.83 -20.88
C ILE A 369 -17.79 -14.58 -21.45
N ASP A 370 -17.50 -15.11 -22.63
CA ASP A 370 -16.23 -14.87 -23.30
C ASP A 370 -16.12 -13.42 -23.80
N THR A 371 -17.13 -12.95 -24.54
CA THR A 371 -17.13 -11.60 -25.10
C THR A 371 -18.48 -10.93 -24.92
N PHE A 372 -18.46 -9.73 -24.33
CA PHE A 372 -19.62 -8.85 -24.27
C PHE A 372 -19.39 -7.62 -25.16
N VAL A 373 -20.36 -7.27 -25.98
CA VAL A 373 -20.30 -6.09 -26.85
C VAL A 373 -21.30 -5.05 -26.37
N ASP A 374 -20.77 -3.90 -25.88
CA ASP A 374 -21.57 -2.71 -25.56
C ASP A 374 -21.59 -1.79 -26.80
N ALA A 375 -22.49 -2.11 -27.73
CA ALA A 375 -22.52 -1.55 -29.09
C ALA A 375 -22.90 -0.06 -29.14
N PHE A 376 -23.66 0.42 -28.14
CA PHE A 376 -24.07 1.81 -27.95
C PHE A 376 -23.71 2.24 -26.49
N GLY A 377 -22.45 2.14 -26.18
CA GLY A 377 -21.96 2.15 -24.80
C GLY A 377 -22.16 3.48 -24.06
N GLY A 378 -22.26 4.61 -24.76
CA GLY A 378 -22.46 5.92 -24.15
C GLY A 378 -21.48 6.17 -23.01
N GLY A 379 -21.99 6.46 -21.82
CA GLY A 379 -21.17 6.61 -20.61
C GLY A 379 -20.58 5.31 -20.06
N PHE A 380 -20.74 4.16 -20.72
CA PHE A 380 -20.21 2.85 -20.35
C PHE A 380 -20.80 2.24 -19.05
N ASN A 381 -21.99 2.65 -18.66
CA ASN A 381 -22.64 2.16 -17.44
C ASN A 381 -23.00 0.66 -17.50
N VAL A 382 -23.25 0.08 -18.68
CA VAL A 382 -23.53 -1.35 -18.83
C VAL A 382 -22.24 -2.15 -18.88
N GLY A 383 -21.38 -1.90 -19.86
CA GLY A 383 -20.18 -2.69 -20.09
C GLY A 383 -19.26 -2.78 -18.87
N VAL A 384 -19.08 -1.69 -18.12
CA VAL A 384 -18.23 -1.66 -16.89
C VAL A 384 -18.74 -2.61 -15.80
N ASN A 385 -20.01 -2.98 -15.83
CA ASN A 385 -20.67 -3.83 -14.83
C ASN A 385 -20.83 -5.28 -15.23
N ILE A 386 -20.42 -5.66 -16.45
CA ILE A 386 -20.54 -7.03 -16.94
C ILE A 386 -19.27 -7.81 -16.64
N ASN A 387 -19.43 -9.03 -16.12
CA ASN A 387 -18.33 -9.95 -15.93
C ASN A 387 -18.15 -10.78 -17.21
N ALA A 388 -17.18 -10.39 -18.04
CA ALA A 388 -16.81 -11.10 -19.27
C ALA A 388 -15.28 -11.10 -19.40
N LYS A 389 -14.73 -12.13 -20.10
CA LYS A 389 -13.28 -12.20 -20.36
C LYS A 389 -12.82 -11.05 -21.26
N LYS A 390 -13.70 -10.61 -22.18
CA LYS A 390 -13.45 -9.49 -23.09
C LYS A 390 -14.70 -8.61 -23.17
N ILE A 391 -14.49 -7.29 -23.05
CA ILE A 391 -15.55 -6.30 -23.27
C ILE A 391 -15.14 -5.44 -24.47
N ILE A 392 -16.04 -5.33 -25.44
CA ILE A 392 -15.89 -4.46 -26.61
C ILE A 392 -16.84 -3.29 -26.42
N TYR A 393 -16.27 -2.10 -26.25
CA TYR A 393 -17.01 -0.85 -26.17
C TYR A 393 -17.05 -0.17 -27.54
N ASN A 394 -18.23 0.31 -27.94
CA ASN A 394 -18.41 1.13 -29.12
C ASN A 394 -19.41 2.26 -28.87
N ASP A 395 -19.09 3.45 -29.36
CA ASP A 395 -19.99 4.60 -29.41
C ASP A 395 -19.68 5.44 -30.66
N ILE A 396 -20.69 6.06 -31.27
CA ILE A 396 -20.50 6.93 -32.43
C ILE A 396 -19.81 8.26 -32.08
N ASN A 397 -19.90 8.68 -30.82
CA ASN A 397 -19.29 9.93 -30.37
C ASN A 397 -17.81 9.71 -30.05
N PRO A 398 -16.88 10.22 -30.90
CA PRO A 398 -15.44 9.96 -30.72
C PRO A 398 -14.86 10.60 -29.44
N PHE A 399 -15.52 11.64 -28.91
CA PHE A 399 -15.08 12.28 -27.67
C PHE A 399 -15.43 11.44 -26.45
N VAL A 400 -16.58 10.77 -26.46
CA VAL A 400 -16.99 9.85 -25.39
C VAL A 400 -16.12 8.60 -25.43
N GLU A 401 -15.89 8.03 -26.62
CA GLU A 401 -14.95 6.93 -26.81
C GLU A 401 -13.55 7.28 -26.31
N GLY A 402 -13.04 8.46 -26.69
CA GLY A 402 -11.75 8.97 -26.25
C GLY A 402 -11.66 9.14 -24.74
N LEU A 403 -12.71 9.60 -24.06
CA LEU A 403 -12.78 9.69 -22.61
C LEU A 403 -12.72 8.32 -21.94
N ILE A 404 -13.58 7.37 -22.37
CA ILE A 404 -13.62 6.02 -21.79
C ILE A 404 -12.28 5.29 -21.97
N ARG A 405 -11.70 5.33 -23.17
CA ARG A 405 -10.38 4.78 -23.45
C ARG A 405 -9.28 5.39 -22.55
N SER A 406 -9.33 6.69 -22.38
CA SER A 406 -8.34 7.43 -21.58
C SER A 406 -8.49 7.17 -20.08
N PHE A 407 -9.71 7.03 -19.57
CA PHE A 407 -9.95 6.60 -18.17
C PHE A 407 -9.34 5.23 -17.88
N TYR A 408 -9.52 4.29 -18.82
CA TYR A 408 -8.99 2.94 -18.71
C TYR A 408 -7.45 2.92 -18.73
N SER A 409 -6.83 3.65 -19.65
CA SER A 409 -5.39 3.56 -19.90
C SER A 409 -4.52 4.25 -18.85
N ASN A 410 -4.98 5.36 -18.27
CA ASN A 410 -4.19 6.11 -17.28
C ASN A 410 -5.05 6.98 -16.34
N PRO A 411 -5.77 6.38 -15.39
CA PRO A 411 -6.66 7.11 -14.49
C PRO A 411 -5.92 8.13 -13.60
N CYS A 412 -4.70 7.82 -13.15
CA CYS A 412 -3.93 8.73 -12.29
C CYS A 412 -3.61 10.07 -12.97
N SER A 413 -3.45 10.05 -14.30
CA SER A 413 -3.13 11.26 -15.05
C SER A 413 -4.29 12.29 -15.04
N TYR A 414 -5.52 11.85 -14.84
CA TYR A 414 -6.68 12.74 -14.78
C TYR A 414 -6.64 13.62 -13.56
N LEU A 415 -6.46 13.06 -12.39
CA LEU A 415 -6.45 13.80 -11.13
C LEU A 415 -5.35 14.89 -11.14
N GLN A 416 -4.14 14.52 -11.56
CA GLN A 416 -3.03 15.45 -11.68
C GLN A 416 -3.30 16.56 -12.71
N TYR A 417 -3.87 16.19 -13.85
CA TYR A 417 -4.18 17.13 -14.91
C TYR A 417 -5.25 18.13 -14.49
N ILE A 418 -6.35 17.66 -13.91
CA ILE A 418 -7.47 18.47 -13.43
C ILE A 418 -6.99 19.48 -12.41
N GLU A 419 -6.23 19.05 -11.40
CA GLU A 419 -5.67 19.95 -10.39
C GLU A 419 -4.81 21.04 -11.01
N LYS A 420 -3.96 20.68 -12.00
CA LYS A 420 -3.16 21.66 -12.74
C LYS A 420 -4.03 22.68 -13.50
N GLN A 421 -5.14 22.24 -14.13
CA GLN A 421 -6.05 23.15 -14.82
C GLN A 421 -6.81 24.05 -13.84
N ILE A 422 -7.27 23.49 -12.70
CA ILE A 422 -7.93 24.25 -11.64
C ILE A 422 -7.03 25.42 -11.21
N LYS A 423 -5.79 25.14 -10.87
CA LYS A 423 -4.80 26.16 -10.47
C LYS A 423 -4.52 27.17 -11.59
N LYS A 424 -4.33 26.69 -12.83
CA LYS A 424 -3.95 27.51 -13.98
C LYS A 424 -5.03 28.51 -14.39
N TYR A 425 -6.29 28.07 -14.38
CA TYR A 425 -7.43 28.90 -14.82
C TYR A 425 -8.26 29.43 -13.65
N ASN A 426 -7.80 29.20 -12.40
CA ASN A 426 -8.52 29.53 -11.19
C ASN A 426 -9.98 29.05 -11.23
N LEU A 427 -10.19 27.77 -11.62
CA LEU A 427 -11.54 27.23 -11.80
C LEU A 427 -12.25 27.13 -10.44
N SER A 428 -13.43 27.73 -10.39
CA SER A 428 -14.36 27.63 -9.25
C SER A 428 -15.79 27.80 -9.76
N PRO A 429 -16.84 27.45 -8.98
CA PRO A 429 -18.22 27.68 -9.37
C PRO A 429 -18.54 29.14 -9.68
N ASP A 430 -17.83 30.03 -8.97
CA ASP A 430 -18.05 31.48 -9.06
C ASP A 430 -17.18 32.16 -10.13
N ASN A 431 -16.21 31.41 -10.70
CA ASN A 431 -15.29 31.94 -11.73
C ASN A 431 -15.66 31.47 -13.13
N LYS A 432 -16.74 32.05 -13.68
CA LYS A 432 -17.16 31.80 -15.06
C LYS A 432 -16.08 32.18 -16.09
N GLU A 433 -15.30 33.24 -15.84
CA GLU A 433 -14.26 33.69 -16.77
C GLU A 433 -13.14 32.61 -16.93
N GLY A 434 -12.70 32.02 -15.84
CA GLY A 434 -11.73 30.91 -15.86
C GLY A 434 -12.20 29.74 -16.70
N PHE A 435 -13.48 29.35 -16.53
CA PHE A 435 -14.10 28.31 -17.34
C PHE A 435 -14.13 28.68 -18.84
N LEU A 436 -14.53 29.86 -19.17
CA LEU A 436 -14.58 30.32 -20.56
C LEU A 436 -13.19 30.34 -21.21
N LYS A 437 -12.16 30.80 -20.51
CA LYS A 437 -10.76 30.75 -20.99
C LYS A 437 -10.30 29.30 -21.25
N LEU A 438 -10.63 28.36 -20.38
CA LEU A 438 -10.31 26.94 -20.59
C LEU A 438 -11.06 26.38 -21.80
N ARG A 439 -12.36 26.70 -21.95
CA ARG A 439 -13.20 26.27 -23.08
C ARG A 439 -12.69 26.80 -24.41
N ASP A 440 -12.36 28.07 -24.47
CA ASP A 440 -11.85 28.74 -25.69
C ASP A 440 -10.49 28.14 -26.08
N LYS A 441 -9.64 27.85 -25.09
CA LYS A 441 -8.38 27.14 -25.31
C LYS A 441 -8.61 25.74 -25.87
N TYR A 442 -9.55 24.97 -25.31
CA TYR A 442 -9.91 23.64 -25.82
C TYR A 442 -10.41 23.71 -27.27
N ASN A 443 -11.32 24.65 -27.55
CA ASN A 443 -11.90 24.82 -28.88
C ASN A 443 -10.90 25.30 -29.92
N SER A 444 -9.85 26.02 -29.54
CA SER A 444 -8.77 26.46 -30.43
C SER A 444 -7.84 25.33 -30.88
N ILE A 445 -7.88 24.17 -30.20
CA ILE A 445 -7.07 23.02 -30.55
C ILE A 445 -7.76 22.21 -31.66
N PRO A 446 -7.03 21.83 -32.74
CA PRO A 446 -7.57 20.93 -33.78
C PRO A 446 -8.18 19.67 -33.16
N VAL A 447 -9.35 19.26 -33.64
CA VAL A 447 -10.15 18.16 -33.08
C VAL A 447 -9.31 16.91 -32.77
N ALA A 448 -8.48 16.49 -33.73
CA ALA A 448 -7.63 15.28 -33.59
C ALA A 448 -6.50 15.40 -32.54
N LYS A 449 -6.24 16.61 -32.03
CA LYS A 449 -5.18 16.88 -31.03
C LYS A 449 -5.73 17.26 -29.64
N ARG A 450 -7.04 17.23 -29.47
CA ARG A 450 -7.68 17.60 -28.19
C ARG A 450 -7.42 16.55 -27.13
N ASP A 451 -6.98 17.04 -25.95
CA ASP A 451 -6.71 16.18 -24.80
C ASP A 451 -8.03 15.80 -24.11
N PRO A 452 -8.38 14.49 -23.99
CA PRO A 452 -9.58 14.06 -23.28
C PRO A 452 -9.65 14.54 -21.82
N ARG A 453 -8.51 14.71 -21.15
CA ARG A 453 -8.46 15.22 -19.76
C ARG A 453 -8.90 16.68 -19.67
N MET A 454 -8.59 17.49 -20.69
CA MET A 454 -9.06 18.88 -20.75
C MET A 454 -10.58 18.91 -20.98
N LEU A 455 -11.10 18.05 -21.83
CA LEU A 455 -12.54 17.88 -22.01
C LEU A 455 -13.23 17.49 -20.71
N TYR A 456 -12.67 16.50 -19.99
CA TYR A 456 -13.26 16.07 -18.74
C TYR A 456 -13.24 17.17 -17.68
N THR A 457 -12.17 17.98 -17.61
CA THR A 457 -12.14 19.19 -16.76
C THR A 457 -13.27 20.15 -17.10
N LEU A 458 -13.53 20.39 -18.38
CA LEU A 458 -14.65 21.23 -18.82
C LEU A 458 -16.01 20.62 -18.47
N ILE A 459 -16.17 19.32 -18.57
CA ILE A 459 -17.39 18.61 -18.16
C ILE A 459 -17.66 18.83 -16.67
N LEU A 460 -16.65 18.63 -15.81
CA LEU A 460 -16.78 18.79 -14.35
C LEU A 460 -17.27 20.19 -13.94
N TYR A 461 -16.81 21.24 -14.64
CA TYR A 461 -17.18 22.64 -14.37
C TYR A 461 -18.31 23.15 -15.28
N GLY A 462 -18.81 22.31 -16.20
CA GLY A 462 -19.91 22.64 -17.09
C GLY A 462 -21.28 22.47 -16.45
N PHE A 463 -22.27 23.17 -16.98
CA PHE A 463 -23.66 23.09 -16.52
C PHE A 463 -24.17 21.63 -16.56
N GLN A 464 -24.66 21.14 -15.42
CA GLN A 464 -25.12 19.76 -15.23
C GLN A 464 -24.13 18.67 -15.68
N GLN A 465 -22.85 19.01 -15.82
CA GLN A 465 -21.75 18.15 -16.30
C GLN A 465 -22.07 17.43 -17.64
N GLN A 466 -22.84 18.08 -18.47
CA GLN A 466 -23.25 17.51 -19.77
C GLN A 466 -22.15 17.59 -20.81
N ILE A 467 -22.08 16.56 -21.65
CA ILE A 467 -21.22 16.51 -22.83
C ILE A 467 -22.00 17.12 -23.99
N ARG A 468 -21.66 18.37 -24.36
CA ARG A 468 -22.37 19.09 -25.40
C ARG A 468 -21.42 19.75 -26.39
N PHE A 469 -21.64 19.48 -27.68
CA PHE A 469 -20.89 20.05 -28.80
C PHE A 469 -21.84 20.74 -29.79
N ASN A 470 -21.31 21.72 -30.51
CA ASN A 470 -21.99 22.27 -31.68
C ASN A 470 -21.68 21.49 -32.95
N SER A 471 -22.26 21.84 -34.09
CA SER A 471 -22.08 21.19 -35.39
C SER A 471 -20.62 21.13 -35.85
N ASN A 472 -19.76 22.02 -35.38
CA ASN A 472 -18.34 22.11 -35.73
C ASN A 472 -17.44 21.46 -34.66
N TRP A 473 -18.01 20.60 -33.83
CA TRP A 473 -17.30 19.93 -32.73
C TRP A 473 -16.68 20.90 -31.69
N GLY A 474 -17.18 22.11 -31.59
CA GLY A 474 -16.82 23.01 -30.50
C GLY A 474 -17.59 22.64 -29.23
N PHE A 475 -16.90 22.46 -28.10
CA PHE A 475 -17.54 22.27 -26.80
C PHE A 475 -18.30 23.53 -26.41
N ASN A 476 -19.61 23.45 -26.23
CA ASN A 476 -20.49 24.61 -26.07
C ASN A 476 -21.36 24.55 -24.80
N ASN A 477 -21.08 23.62 -23.88
CA ASN A 477 -21.76 23.61 -22.60
C ASN A 477 -21.43 24.89 -21.82
N PRO A 478 -22.42 25.58 -21.22
CA PRO A 478 -22.15 26.78 -20.39
C PRO A 478 -21.46 26.40 -19.07
N ALA A 479 -20.93 27.39 -18.36
CA ALA A 479 -20.39 27.22 -17.02
C ALA A 479 -21.48 26.77 -16.04
N GLY A 480 -21.16 25.82 -15.19
CA GLY A 480 -22.02 25.36 -14.10
C GLY A 480 -21.91 26.27 -12.89
N SER A 481 -22.99 26.33 -12.08
CA SER A 481 -23.04 27.08 -10.82
C SER A 481 -23.04 26.20 -9.58
N ARG A 482 -22.86 24.90 -9.73
CA ARG A 482 -22.85 23.93 -8.62
C ARG A 482 -21.71 22.93 -8.79
N TRP A 483 -21.09 22.59 -7.68
CA TRP A 483 -20.08 21.53 -7.62
C TRP A 483 -20.71 20.15 -7.65
N PHE A 484 -19.91 19.17 -8.08
CA PHE A 484 -20.09 17.81 -7.62
C PHE A 484 -19.73 17.74 -6.13
N ASN A 485 -20.62 17.22 -5.33
CA ASN A 485 -20.31 16.72 -3.99
C ASN A 485 -19.74 15.31 -4.10
#